data_f5ce9866576af8184d332e9650832f21
#
_entry.id   f5ce9866576af8184d332e9650832f21
#
_cell.length_a   1.000
_cell.length_b   1.000
_cell.length_c   1.000
_cell.angle_alpha   90.00
_cell.angle_beta   90.00
_cell.angle_gamma   90.00
#
_symmetry.space_group_name_H-M   'P 1'
#
loop_
_entity.id
_entity.type
_entity.pdbx_description
1 polymer ?
#
loop_
_entity_poly.entity_id
_entity_poly.type
_entity_poly.pdbx_seq_one_letter_code
_entity_poly.pdbx_strand_id
1 'polypeptide(L)'
;TALDEMAQAGFSIMETGPFGYFPTDPARLKEEMDARGFRVVAGTGWGILHKQEAWETTLKTFRAIAETHAAVGAEYIVHLPPLYRDDKTWEWTDDRVLSDDAWKLYVEHANALGQMLLDEYGLKMVLHSHGDSHIETPDEIARIFAATDPTYVNLCLDSGHVVYGGGDPVELCHAYPDRINYVHIKAFDADITREAHEKDWPFGEAVTKGASVCPPQGLPEMHSFVDALAELDKPMYAICEQDCYPCNASFPKQNAIAMREYLASCGLGIKWHPTHSVAEITMTVRIGLIGAGGMGRAHAERITTELSGGRIIAVADINLDNAKVVAEPLGAKAYSSGGGELIADPGIDAVLVATFGKVHAPTWSPPFALVSTCCVRSRWPRRPRTVWPFSRLSRKRVENSSPSGS
;
A
#
# COMPACT_ATOMS: atom_id res chain seq x y z
N THR A 1 10.52 6.00 -11.90
CA THR A 1 11.19 5.36 -10.74
C THR A 1 10.20 4.54 -9.94
N ALA A 2 10.68 3.62 -9.07
CA ALA A 2 9.82 2.85 -8.18
C ALA A 2 8.93 3.77 -7.33
N LEU A 3 9.47 4.85 -6.78
CA LEU A 3 8.71 5.85 -6.02
C LEU A 3 7.56 6.47 -6.82
N ASP A 4 7.79 6.80 -8.09
CA ASP A 4 6.74 7.37 -8.95
C ASP A 4 5.62 6.35 -9.21
N GLU A 5 5.96 5.07 -9.34
CA GLU A 5 4.99 4.00 -9.53
C GLU A 5 4.16 3.73 -8.27
N MET A 6 4.79 3.76 -7.09
CA MET A 6 4.09 3.64 -5.80
C MET A 6 3.15 4.82 -5.55
N ALA A 7 3.59 6.05 -5.85
CA ALA A 7 2.74 7.24 -5.77
C ALA A 7 1.55 7.15 -6.74
N GLN A 8 1.79 6.69 -7.98
CA GLN A 8 0.75 6.47 -8.98
C GLN A 8 -0.22 5.33 -8.60
N ALA A 9 0.26 4.35 -7.84
CA ALA A 9 -0.60 3.31 -7.26
C ALA A 9 -1.45 3.83 -6.10
N GLY A 10 -1.21 5.06 -5.60
CA GLY A 10 -2.03 5.75 -4.61
C GLY A 10 -1.60 5.50 -3.16
N PHE A 11 -0.39 5.02 -2.93
CA PHE A 11 0.19 4.96 -1.59
C PHE A 11 0.68 6.33 -1.14
N SER A 12 0.60 6.59 0.17
CA SER A 12 1.04 7.84 0.80
C SER A 12 1.90 7.60 2.05
N ILE A 13 2.02 6.37 2.48
CA ILE A 13 2.82 5.92 3.62
C ILE A 13 3.85 4.95 3.09
N MET A 14 5.09 5.05 3.60
CA MET A 14 6.20 4.26 3.11
C MET A 14 7.10 3.78 4.25
N GLU A 15 7.51 2.54 4.17
CA GLU A 15 8.72 2.00 4.74
C GLU A 15 9.83 2.02 3.70
N THR A 16 11.04 2.44 4.08
CA THR A 16 12.12 2.61 3.09
C THR A 16 12.78 1.30 2.65
N GLY A 17 12.43 0.18 3.29
CA GLY A 17 13.09 -1.09 3.05
C GLY A 17 14.57 -1.08 3.50
N PRO A 18 15.41 -1.98 2.98
CA PRO A 18 16.80 -2.12 3.38
C PRO A 18 17.59 -0.82 3.28
N PHE A 19 18.32 -0.47 4.36
CA PHE A 19 19.07 0.77 4.43
C PHE A 19 20.09 0.92 3.31
N GLY A 20 20.02 2.04 2.60
CA GLY A 20 20.84 2.32 1.42
C GLY A 20 20.13 2.08 0.08
N TYR A 21 18.93 1.51 0.07
CA TYR A 21 18.11 1.42 -1.15
C TYR A 21 17.61 2.81 -1.59
N PHE A 22 17.22 3.65 -0.64
CA PHE A 22 16.94 5.07 -0.85
C PHE A 22 18.08 5.94 -0.30
N PRO A 23 18.09 7.27 -0.57
CA PRO A 23 19.10 8.15 -0.02
C PRO A 23 19.22 8.03 1.50
N THR A 24 20.43 7.89 2.00
CA THR A 24 20.71 7.82 3.45
C THR A 24 20.94 9.20 4.08
N ASP A 25 21.10 10.24 3.28
CA ASP A 25 21.06 11.63 3.75
C ASP A 25 19.62 12.04 4.04
N PRO A 26 19.29 12.45 5.28
CA PRO A 26 17.92 12.73 5.68
C PRO A 26 17.26 13.85 4.87
N ALA A 27 18.00 14.89 4.51
CA ALA A 27 17.44 16.03 3.77
C ALA A 27 17.04 15.60 2.36
N ARG A 28 17.90 14.82 1.70
CA ARG A 28 17.63 14.28 0.37
C ARG A 28 16.51 13.24 0.40
N LEU A 29 16.49 12.36 1.41
CA LEU A 29 15.38 11.40 1.58
C LEU A 29 14.05 12.14 1.72
N LYS A 30 14.02 13.16 2.58
CA LYS A 30 12.81 13.97 2.79
C LYS A 30 12.36 14.66 1.50
N GLU A 31 13.26 15.27 0.75
CA GLU A 31 12.97 15.92 -0.54
C GLU A 31 12.33 14.95 -1.53
N GLU A 32 12.90 13.75 -1.69
CA GLU A 32 12.38 12.73 -2.62
C GLU A 32 11.00 12.23 -2.20
N MET A 33 10.74 12.09 -0.91
CA MET A 33 9.45 11.65 -0.37
C MET A 33 8.39 12.74 -0.44
N ASP A 34 8.71 13.96 -0.01
CA ASP A 34 7.80 15.12 -0.06
C ASP A 34 7.36 15.44 -1.49
N ALA A 35 8.28 15.35 -2.46
CA ALA A 35 7.99 15.57 -3.88
C ALA A 35 6.89 14.65 -4.43
N ARG A 36 6.66 13.51 -3.78
CA ARG A 36 5.67 12.49 -4.17
C ARG A 36 4.53 12.33 -3.17
N GLY A 37 4.54 13.12 -2.11
CA GLY A 37 3.51 13.07 -1.05
C GLY A 37 3.62 11.86 -0.12
N PHE A 38 4.81 11.24 -0.02
CA PHE A 38 5.04 10.15 0.91
C PHE A 38 5.40 10.64 2.32
N ARG A 39 4.85 9.96 3.30
CA ARG A 39 5.30 9.99 4.69
C ARG A 39 6.10 8.73 4.98
N VAL A 40 7.35 8.88 5.37
CA VAL A 40 8.18 7.78 5.86
C VAL A 40 7.74 7.45 7.29
N VAL A 41 7.39 6.20 7.56
CA VAL A 41 6.94 5.74 8.88
C VAL A 41 7.90 4.77 9.53
N ALA A 42 8.72 4.09 8.74
CA ALA A 42 9.74 3.17 9.23
C ALA A 42 10.95 3.08 8.31
N GLY A 43 12.07 2.70 8.91
CA GLY A 43 13.26 2.20 8.22
C GLY A 43 13.50 0.74 8.56
N THR A 44 14.28 0.03 7.74
CA THR A 44 14.51 -1.40 7.88
C THR A 44 16.00 -1.69 7.94
N GLY A 45 16.40 -2.58 8.84
CA GLY A 45 17.78 -3.03 8.98
C GLY A 45 17.92 -4.50 9.32
N TRP A 46 18.98 -5.10 8.77
CA TRP A 46 19.42 -6.44 9.14
C TRP A 46 20.37 -6.37 10.32
N GLY A 47 20.19 -7.24 11.32
CA GLY A 47 21.03 -7.25 12.50
C GLY A 47 21.29 -8.64 13.04
N ILE A 48 22.57 -8.98 13.25
CA ILE A 48 23.00 -10.24 13.84
C ILE A 48 23.02 -10.06 15.37
N LEU A 49 22.05 -10.64 16.06
CA LEU A 49 21.90 -10.48 17.52
C LEU A 49 22.45 -11.67 18.33
N HIS A 50 22.65 -12.82 17.72
CA HIS A 50 23.10 -14.04 18.38
C HIS A 50 24.61 -14.28 18.37
N LYS A 51 25.40 -13.31 17.84
CA LYS A 51 26.85 -13.37 17.76
C LYS A 51 27.49 -12.14 18.39
N GLN A 52 28.29 -12.33 19.44
CA GLN A 52 28.93 -11.23 20.16
C GLN A 52 29.86 -10.38 19.28
N GLU A 53 30.59 -11.04 18.37
CA GLU A 53 31.52 -10.37 17.44
C GLU A 53 30.82 -9.47 16.42
N ALA A 54 29.52 -9.70 16.15
CA ALA A 54 28.73 -8.89 15.23
C ALA A 54 28.05 -7.69 15.91
N TRP A 55 27.98 -7.66 17.23
CA TRP A 55 27.17 -6.72 17.98
C TRP A 55 27.52 -5.26 17.74
N GLU A 56 28.79 -4.88 17.81
CA GLU A 56 29.23 -3.50 17.58
C GLU A 56 28.91 -3.02 16.15
N THR A 57 29.06 -3.91 15.15
CA THR A 57 28.70 -3.60 13.76
C THR A 57 27.19 -3.43 13.62
N THR A 58 26.41 -4.28 14.26
CA THR A 58 24.94 -4.17 14.28
C THR A 58 24.51 -2.85 14.90
N LEU A 59 25.02 -2.49 16.08
CA LEU A 59 24.71 -1.21 16.74
C LEU A 59 25.06 -0.02 15.84
N LYS A 60 26.25 -0.01 15.25
CA LYS A 60 26.67 1.06 14.34
C LYS A 60 25.72 1.21 13.16
N THR A 61 25.30 0.11 12.58
CA THR A 61 24.35 0.10 11.45
C THR A 61 23.00 0.67 11.86
N PHE A 62 22.46 0.18 13.00
CA PHE A 62 21.15 0.64 13.46
C PHE A 62 21.15 2.09 13.96
N ARG A 63 22.26 2.61 14.46
CA ARG A 63 22.42 4.05 14.75
C ARG A 63 22.31 4.89 13.48
N ALA A 64 23.00 4.49 12.41
CA ALA A 64 22.92 5.21 11.12
C ALA A 64 21.50 5.16 10.53
N ILE A 65 20.81 4.02 10.64
CA ILE A 65 19.41 3.90 10.26
C ILE A 65 18.53 4.83 11.10
N ALA A 66 18.71 4.81 12.41
CA ALA A 66 17.92 5.61 13.36
C ALA A 66 18.11 7.11 13.15
N GLU A 67 19.34 7.58 12.96
CA GLU A 67 19.65 8.98 12.66
C GLU A 67 18.91 9.48 11.41
N THR A 68 18.96 8.69 10.33
CA THR A 68 18.28 9.02 9.08
C THR A 68 16.77 9.07 9.27
N HIS A 69 16.18 8.06 9.91
CA HIS A 69 14.73 7.89 9.97
C HIS A 69 14.07 8.77 11.04
N ALA A 70 14.70 8.99 12.17
CA ALA A 70 14.24 9.97 13.16
C ALA A 70 14.19 11.39 12.57
N ALA A 71 15.21 11.76 11.77
CA ALA A 71 15.28 13.08 11.16
C ALA A 71 14.16 13.34 10.12
N VAL A 72 13.61 12.30 9.49
CA VAL A 72 12.46 12.43 8.57
C VAL A 72 11.11 12.18 9.24
N GLY A 73 11.10 11.94 10.57
CA GLY A 73 9.88 11.79 11.37
C GLY A 73 9.26 10.40 11.32
N ALA A 74 10.05 9.37 11.05
CA ALA A 74 9.63 7.98 11.21
C ALA A 74 9.35 7.66 12.68
N GLU A 75 8.57 6.61 12.93
CA GLU A 75 8.18 6.18 14.27
C GLU A 75 8.73 4.78 14.60
N TYR A 76 9.10 4.00 13.57
CA TYR A 76 9.50 2.62 13.74
C TYR A 76 10.82 2.29 13.04
N ILE A 77 11.49 1.26 13.55
CA ILE A 77 12.56 0.55 12.87
C ILE A 77 12.18 -0.93 12.83
N VAL A 78 12.11 -1.48 11.61
CA VAL A 78 11.91 -2.90 11.40
C VAL A 78 13.27 -3.59 11.50
N HIS A 79 13.40 -4.50 12.45
CA HIS A 79 14.56 -5.37 12.57
C HIS A 79 14.30 -6.68 11.85
N LEU A 80 15.08 -6.95 10.82
CA LEU A 80 15.11 -8.23 10.12
C LEU A 80 16.22 -9.11 10.71
N PRO A 81 15.90 -10.30 11.26
CA PRO A 81 16.92 -11.26 11.65
C PRO A 81 17.68 -11.76 10.42
N PRO A 82 18.98 -12.11 10.56
CA PRO A 82 19.72 -12.68 9.45
C PRO A 82 19.14 -14.03 9.05
N LEU A 83 19.23 -14.32 7.77
CA LEU A 83 18.87 -15.64 7.26
C LEU A 83 19.98 -16.63 7.62
N TYR A 84 19.60 -17.84 7.95
CA TYR A 84 20.56 -18.95 8.16
C TYR A 84 20.96 -19.64 6.85
N ARG A 85 20.41 -19.19 5.72
CA ARG A 85 20.85 -19.53 4.35
C ARG A 85 21.20 -18.26 3.57
N ASP A 86 22.18 -18.33 2.71
CA ASP A 86 22.53 -17.23 1.81
C ASP A 86 21.41 -16.99 0.78
N ASP A 87 21.00 -15.75 0.59
CA ASP A 87 19.88 -15.37 -0.27
C ASP A 87 20.13 -15.56 -1.79
N LYS A 88 21.39 -15.83 -2.19
CA LYS A 88 21.80 -16.00 -3.59
C LYS A 88 22.26 -17.42 -3.90
N THR A 89 23.08 -18.00 -3.00
CA THR A 89 23.65 -19.34 -3.20
C THR A 89 22.82 -20.43 -2.57
N TRP A 90 21.93 -20.05 -1.61
CA TRP A 90 21.10 -20.92 -0.79
C TRP A 90 21.86 -21.87 0.12
N GLU A 91 23.15 -21.65 0.26
CA GLU A 91 24.00 -22.41 1.16
C GLU A 91 23.75 -22.01 2.62
N TRP A 92 23.95 -22.97 3.52
CA TRP A 92 23.86 -22.70 4.95
C TRP A 92 24.97 -21.77 5.42
N THR A 93 24.58 -20.67 6.06
CA THR A 93 25.47 -19.66 6.64
C THR A 93 25.48 -19.73 8.17
N ASP A 94 24.47 -20.38 8.76
CA ASP A 94 24.32 -20.56 10.19
C ASP A 94 23.52 -21.84 10.49
N ASP A 95 23.51 -22.27 11.75
CA ASP A 95 22.63 -23.34 12.21
C ASP A 95 21.17 -22.86 12.26
N ARG A 96 20.21 -23.67 11.81
CA ARG A 96 18.76 -23.36 11.89
C ARG A 96 18.31 -23.10 13.31
N VAL A 97 18.83 -23.86 14.27
CA VAL A 97 18.46 -23.77 15.69
C VAL A 97 19.62 -23.21 16.48
N LEU A 98 19.40 -22.06 17.11
CA LEU A 98 20.40 -21.43 17.97
C LEU A 98 20.66 -22.30 19.22
N SER A 99 21.93 -22.40 19.62
CA SER A 99 22.29 -22.94 20.93
C SER A 99 21.68 -22.08 22.05
N ASP A 100 21.59 -22.61 23.25
CA ASP A 100 21.07 -21.88 24.41
C ASP A 100 21.87 -20.59 24.70
N ASP A 101 23.18 -20.63 24.52
CA ASP A 101 24.04 -19.44 24.70
C ASP A 101 23.78 -18.40 23.61
N ALA A 102 23.68 -18.83 22.34
CA ALA A 102 23.36 -17.93 21.23
C ALA A 102 21.96 -17.34 21.35
N TRP A 103 20.99 -18.14 21.82
CA TRP A 103 19.63 -17.66 22.09
C TRP A 103 19.61 -16.62 23.22
N LYS A 104 20.32 -16.86 24.31
CA LYS A 104 20.43 -15.92 25.43
C LYS A 104 21.01 -14.59 24.94
N LEU A 105 22.05 -14.65 24.14
CA LEU A 105 22.68 -13.46 23.56
C LEU A 105 21.73 -12.73 22.61
N TYR A 106 20.97 -13.48 21.79
CA TYR A 106 19.93 -12.89 20.92
C TYR A 106 18.92 -12.07 21.73
N VAL A 107 18.38 -12.64 22.83
CA VAL A 107 17.42 -11.97 23.72
C VAL A 107 18.02 -10.71 24.36
N GLU A 108 19.26 -10.81 24.87
CA GLU A 108 19.97 -9.68 25.48
C GLU A 108 20.16 -8.53 24.48
N HIS A 109 20.66 -8.85 23.29
CA HIS A 109 20.89 -7.86 22.24
C HIS A 109 19.59 -7.31 21.63
N ALA A 110 18.52 -8.10 21.56
CA ALA A 110 17.22 -7.60 21.09
C ALA A 110 16.67 -6.53 22.04
N ASN A 111 16.71 -6.77 23.35
CA ASN A 111 16.30 -5.78 24.33
C ASN A 111 17.20 -4.52 24.28
N ALA A 112 18.52 -4.70 24.23
CA ALA A 112 19.48 -3.59 24.18
C ALA A 112 19.32 -2.74 22.90
N LEU A 113 19.07 -3.37 21.75
CA LEU A 113 18.83 -2.68 20.49
C LEU A 113 17.53 -1.87 20.55
N GLY A 114 16.43 -2.50 21.00
CA GLY A 114 15.15 -1.82 21.16
C GLY A 114 15.20 -0.67 22.15
N GLN A 115 15.91 -0.85 23.26
CA GLN A 115 16.15 0.21 24.25
C GLN A 115 16.93 1.39 23.64
N MET A 116 18.03 1.13 22.95
CA MET A 116 18.83 2.17 22.27
C MET A 116 17.99 2.96 21.27
N LEU A 117 17.19 2.28 20.43
CA LEU A 117 16.34 2.93 19.44
C LEU A 117 15.29 3.83 20.09
N LEU A 118 14.68 3.36 21.19
CA LEU A 118 13.66 4.12 21.89
C LEU A 118 14.26 5.30 22.70
N ASP A 119 15.28 5.04 23.50
CA ASP A 119 15.80 6.03 24.45
C ASP A 119 16.62 7.14 23.76
N GLU A 120 17.40 6.80 22.71
CA GLU A 120 18.25 7.76 22.03
C GLU A 120 17.57 8.47 20.85
N TYR A 121 16.61 7.81 20.18
CA TYR A 121 16.02 8.33 18.93
C TYR A 121 14.49 8.46 18.97
N GLY A 122 13.83 7.93 20.01
CA GLY A 122 12.37 7.91 20.10
C GLY A 122 11.70 6.94 19.10
N LEU A 123 12.46 5.99 18.56
CA LEU A 123 12.00 5.03 17.56
C LEU A 123 11.66 3.69 18.22
N LYS A 124 10.53 3.11 17.85
CA LYS A 124 10.12 1.79 18.34
C LYS A 124 10.69 0.69 17.45
N MET A 125 11.35 -0.29 18.03
CA MET A 125 11.76 -1.48 17.32
C MET A 125 10.59 -2.44 17.13
N VAL A 126 10.41 -2.94 15.92
CA VAL A 126 9.51 -4.05 15.61
C VAL A 126 10.32 -5.16 14.94
N LEU A 127 10.29 -6.34 15.56
CA LEU A 127 10.96 -7.54 15.08
C LEU A 127 10.09 -8.18 14.00
N HIS A 128 10.66 -8.40 12.84
CA HIS A 128 9.99 -9.06 11.72
C HIS A 128 10.30 -10.57 11.73
N SER A 129 9.29 -11.42 11.81
CA SER A 129 9.47 -12.85 11.55
C SER A 129 9.69 -13.09 10.06
N HIS A 130 10.63 -13.96 9.69
CA HIS A 130 11.00 -14.16 8.29
C HIS A 130 11.37 -15.61 8.00
N GLY A 131 10.96 -16.12 6.84
CA GLY A 131 11.39 -17.43 6.37
C GLY A 131 12.91 -17.55 6.31
N ASP A 132 13.45 -18.73 6.63
CA ASP A 132 14.88 -19.00 6.76
C ASP A 132 15.60 -18.14 7.83
N SER A 133 14.89 -17.64 8.85
CA SER A 133 15.50 -16.91 9.97
C SER A 133 15.25 -17.62 11.31
N HIS A 134 15.95 -17.18 12.37
CA HIS A 134 15.81 -17.75 13.71
C HIS A 134 14.51 -17.33 14.42
N ILE A 135 13.70 -16.49 13.81
CA ILE A 135 12.33 -16.13 14.25
C ILE A 135 11.42 -16.31 13.05
N GLU A 136 11.03 -17.53 12.77
CA GLU A 136 10.20 -17.91 11.62
C GLU A 136 8.84 -18.44 12.06
N THR A 137 8.83 -19.38 13.00
CA THR A 137 7.66 -20.11 13.43
C THR A 137 6.88 -19.42 14.56
N PRO A 138 5.58 -19.72 14.76
CA PRO A 138 4.82 -19.24 15.91
C PRO A 138 5.47 -19.57 17.27
N ASP A 139 6.10 -20.74 17.39
CA ASP A 139 6.79 -21.15 18.62
C ASP A 139 8.01 -20.26 18.90
N GLU A 140 8.76 -19.89 17.87
CA GLU A 140 9.90 -18.97 18.00
C GLU A 140 9.44 -17.55 18.32
N ILE A 141 8.33 -17.09 17.72
CA ILE A 141 7.68 -15.81 18.08
C ILE A 141 7.24 -15.84 19.55
N ALA A 142 6.59 -16.90 20.00
CA ALA A 142 6.20 -17.07 21.40
C ALA A 142 7.40 -17.09 22.33
N ARG A 143 8.47 -17.80 21.95
CA ARG A 143 9.71 -17.92 22.73
C ARG A 143 10.41 -16.58 22.88
N ILE A 144 10.52 -15.75 21.82
CA ILE A 144 11.16 -14.43 21.92
C ILE A 144 10.31 -13.46 22.76
N PHE A 145 8.98 -13.51 22.65
CA PHE A 145 8.11 -12.68 23.46
C PHE A 145 8.12 -13.01 24.94
N ALA A 146 8.23 -14.28 25.29
CA ALA A 146 8.37 -14.71 26.68
C ALA A 146 9.69 -14.25 27.32
N ALA A 147 10.72 -13.98 26.52
CA ALA A 147 12.06 -13.65 26.97
C ALA A 147 12.42 -12.16 26.88
N THR A 148 11.63 -11.35 26.17
CA THR A 148 11.95 -9.93 25.89
C THR A 148 10.98 -8.97 26.56
N ASP A 149 11.48 -7.74 26.84
CA ASP A 149 10.68 -6.65 27.40
C ASP A 149 9.73 -6.08 26.32
N PRO A 150 8.41 -6.05 26.56
CA PRO A 150 7.42 -5.49 25.63
C PRO A 150 7.59 -3.98 25.38
N THR A 151 8.32 -3.27 26.22
CA THR A 151 8.66 -1.85 26.00
C THR A 151 9.59 -1.69 24.79
N TYR A 152 10.51 -2.64 24.61
CA TYR A 152 11.60 -2.53 23.65
C TYR A 152 11.44 -3.41 22.42
N VAL A 153 10.82 -4.60 22.55
CA VAL A 153 10.71 -5.58 21.47
C VAL A 153 9.24 -5.85 21.18
N ASN A 154 8.78 -5.45 20.01
CA ASN A 154 7.42 -5.69 19.51
C ASN A 154 7.47 -6.41 18.18
N LEU A 155 6.33 -6.82 17.63
CA LEU A 155 6.23 -7.51 16.35
C LEU A 155 5.88 -6.55 15.22
N CYS A 156 6.62 -6.64 14.13
CA CYS A 156 6.12 -6.40 12.80
C CYS A 156 5.41 -7.68 12.36
N LEU A 157 4.09 -7.70 12.44
CA LEU A 157 3.32 -8.87 12.02
C LEU A 157 3.27 -8.92 10.50
N ASP A 158 4.13 -9.70 9.89
CA ASP A 158 4.03 -10.01 8.46
C ASP A 158 3.09 -11.20 8.26
N SER A 159 1.94 -10.92 7.64
CA SER A 159 0.89 -11.92 7.46
C SER A 159 1.33 -13.11 6.59
N GLY A 160 2.17 -12.86 5.60
CA GLY A 160 2.67 -13.90 4.70
C GLY A 160 3.76 -14.73 5.34
N HIS A 161 4.76 -14.11 5.99
CA HIS A 161 5.81 -14.86 6.66
C HIS A 161 5.31 -15.70 7.83
N VAL A 162 4.28 -15.24 8.53
CA VAL A 162 3.62 -16.07 9.56
C VAL A 162 2.98 -17.31 8.94
N VAL A 163 2.27 -17.16 7.81
CA VAL A 163 1.73 -18.32 7.06
C VAL A 163 2.84 -19.22 6.56
N TYR A 164 3.92 -18.66 6.01
CA TYR A 164 5.08 -19.43 5.58
C TYR A 164 5.71 -20.21 6.72
N GLY A 165 5.83 -19.63 7.90
CA GLY A 165 6.31 -20.30 9.13
C GLY A 165 5.31 -21.30 9.74
N GLY A 166 4.18 -21.57 9.09
CA GLY A 166 3.16 -22.53 9.52
C GLY A 166 2.19 -22.00 10.58
N GLY A 167 2.12 -20.67 10.76
CA GLY A 167 1.21 -20.01 11.70
C GLY A 167 -0.04 -19.40 11.05
N ASP A 168 -0.91 -18.89 11.92
CA ASP A 168 -2.07 -18.09 11.55
C ASP A 168 -1.91 -16.66 12.11
N PRO A 169 -1.82 -15.62 11.27
CA PRO A 169 -1.69 -14.25 11.75
C PRO A 169 -2.92 -13.77 12.53
N VAL A 170 -4.12 -14.33 12.31
CA VAL A 170 -5.33 -14.04 13.11
C VAL A 170 -5.15 -14.55 14.54
N GLU A 171 -4.65 -15.79 14.69
CA GLU A 171 -4.35 -16.35 16.03
C GLU A 171 -3.29 -15.51 16.76
N LEU A 172 -2.25 -15.02 16.06
CA LEU A 172 -1.24 -14.15 16.66
C LEU A 172 -1.83 -12.79 17.10
N CYS A 173 -2.78 -12.20 16.35
CA CYS A 173 -3.49 -11.00 16.78
C CYS A 173 -4.20 -11.21 18.13
N HIS A 174 -4.89 -12.33 18.28
CA HIS A 174 -5.60 -12.64 19.51
C HIS A 174 -4.67 -13.02 20.69
N ALA A 175 -3.55 -13.71 20.39
CA ALA A 175 -2.60 -14.16 21.41
C ALA A 175 -1.71 -13.02 21.95
N TYR A 176 -1.35 -12.06 21.10
CA TYR A 176 -0.36 -11.03 21.43
C TYR A 176 -0.81 -9.60 21.04
N PRO A 177 -2.03 -9.15 21.45
CA PRO A 177 -2.59 -7.88 21.00
C PRO A 177 -1.70 -6.67 21.35
N ASP A 178 -0.99 -6.72 22.48
CA ASP A 178 -0.14 -5.62 22.95
C ASP A 178 1.25 -5.59 22.28
N ARG A 179 1.66 -6.70 21.65
CA ARG A 179 2.98 -6.83 21.01
C ARG A 179 2.95 -6.50 19.53
N ILE A 180 1.77 -6.45 18.88
CA ILE A 180 1.62 -6.15 17.46
C ILE A 180 1.40 -4.65 17.30
N ASN A 181 2.41 -3.93 16.78
CA ASN A 181 2.36 -2.49 16.61
C ASN A 181 2.61 -2.00 15.18
N TYR A 182 2.94 -2.94 14.28
CA TYR A 182 3.26 -2.68 12.89
C TYR A 182 2.95 -3.92 12.05
N VAL A 183 2.49 -3.76 10.82
CA VAL A 183 2.01 -4.88 10.02
C VAL A 183 2.59 -4.81 8.61
N HIS A 184 3.05 -5.96 8.11
CA HIS A 184 3.26 -6.19 6.69
C HIS A 184 2.14 -7.06 6.13
N ILE A 185 1.54 -6.61 5.04
CA ILE A 185 0.50 -7.33 4.32
C ILE A 185 1.15 -8.07 3.15
N LYS A 186 1.16 -9.37 3.25
CA LYS A 186 1.73 -10.29 2.27
C LYS A 186 0.90 -11.57 2.23
N ALA A 187 0.90 -12.29 1.13
CA ALA A 187 0.21 -13.58 1.03
C ALA A 187 1.11 -14.63 0.37
N PHE A 188 0.91 -15.88 0.79
CA PHE A 188 1.63 -17.03 0.25
C PHE A 188 0.67 -18.10 -0.26
N ASP A 189 1.06 -18.74 -1.36
CA ASP A 189 0.37 -19.92 -1.89
C ASP A 189 0.55 -21.11 -0.96
N ALA A 190 -0.56 -21.69 -0.50
CA ALA A 190 -0.53 -22.75 0.50
C ALA A 190 0.09 -24.04 -0.01
N ASP A 191 -0.11 -24.37 -1.30
CA ASP A 191 0.41 -25.61 -1.86
C ASP A 191 1.92 -25.53 -2.10
N ILE A 192 2.39 -24.41 -2.64
CA ILE A 192 3.82 -24.17 -2.88
C ILE A 192 4.56 -24.05 -1.53
N THR A 193 3.97 -23.38 -0.54
CA THR A 193 4.53 -23.28 0.81
C THR A 193 4.68 -24.67 1.45
N ARG A 194 3.65 -25.50 1.39
CA ARG A 194 3.70 -26.86 1.89
C ARG A 194 4.80 -27.67 1.18
N GLU A 195 4.88 -27.59 -0.17
CA GLU A 195 5.91 -28.28 -0.95
C GLU A 195 7.32 -27.81 -0.58
N ALA A 196 7.49 -26.49 -0.31
CA ALA A 196 8.76 -25.92 0.12
C ALA A 196 9.24 -26.54 1.43
N HIS A 197 8.35 -26.67 2.41
CA HIS A 197 8.68 -27.30 3.69
C HIS A 197 8.93 -28.81 3.57
N GLU A 198 8.11 -29.54 2.79
CA GLU A 198 8.29 -30.98 2.56
C GLU A 198 9.64 -31.30 1.89
N LYS A 199 10.13 -30.41 1.04
CA LYS A 199 11.37 -30.57 0.27
C LYS A 199 12.56 -29.81 0.85
N ASP A 200 12.36 -29.09 1.95
CA ASP A 200 13.36 -28.22 2.59
C ASP A 200 13.96 -27.21 1.60
N TRP A 201 13.09 -26.59 0.76
CA TRP A 201 13.55 -25.52 -0.12
C TRP A 201 13.97 -24.29 0.69
N PRO A 202 15.06 -23.61 0.30
CA PRO A 202 15.32 -22.27 0.79
C PRO A 202 14.15 -21.32 0.52
N PHE A 203 13.93 -20.36 1.40
CA PHE A 203 12.85 -19.37 1.23
C PHE A 203 12.93 -18.69 -0.15
N GLY A 204 14.14 -18.26 -0.57
CA GLY A 204 14.35 -17.65 -1.88
C GLY A 204 13.99 -18.56 -3.05
N GLU A 205 14.23 -19.89 -2.94
CA GLU A 205 13.78 -20.85 -3.94
C GLU A 205 12.25 -20.97 -3.98
N ALA A 206 11.60 -21.04 -2.82
CA ALA A 206 10.14 -21.04 -2.75
C ALA A 206 9.52 -19.81 -3.41
N VAL A 207 10.08 -18.63 -3.18
CA VAL A 207 9.66 -17.37 -3.82
C VAL A 207 9.83 -17.42 -5.35
N THR A 208 10.98 -17.92 -5.85
CA THR A 208 11.18 -18.07 -7.30
C THR A 208 10.22 -19.05 -7.96
N LYS A 209 9.67 -19.99 -7.18
CA LYS A 209 8.64 -20.95 -7.62
C LYS A 209 7.21 -20.38 -7.51
N GLY A 210 7.06 -19.15 -7.03
CA GLY A 210 5.79 -18.46 -6.94
C GLY A 210 5.06 -18.62 -5.60
N ALA A 211 5.79 -18.93 -4.52
CA ALA A 211 5.20 -19.03 -3.19
C ALA A 211 4.55 -17.71 -2.74
N SER A 212 5.20 -16.57 -2.99
CA SER A 212 4.61 -15.26 -2.69
C SER A 212 3.61 -14.85 -3.76
N VAL A 213 2.37 -14.57 -3.37
CA VAL A 213 1.26 -14.23 -4.27
C VAL A 213 0.57 -12.94 -3.84
N CYS A 214 -0.13 -12.30 -4.78
CA CYS A 214 -0.89 -11.09 -4.47
C CYS A 214 -2.28 -11.45 -3.91
N PRO A 215 -2.71 -10.87 -2.77
CA PRO A 215 -4.11 -10.98 -2.37
C PRO A 215 -5.06 -10.55 -3.50
N PRO A 216 -6.22 -11.22 -3.70
CA PRO A 216 -6.84 -12.23 -2.81
C PRO A 216 -6.30 -13.66 -2.95
N GLN A 217 -5.27 -13.88 -3.73
CA GLN A 217 -4.67 -15.21 -3.85
C GLN A 217 -3.88 -15.56 -2.57
N GLY A 218 -3.81 -16.86 -2.26
CA GLY A 218 -3.05 -17.39 -1.14
C GLY A 218 -3.67 -17.13 0.24
N LEU A 219 -2.84 -17.30 1.25
CA LEU A 219 -3.18 -17.12 2.66
C LEU A 219 -2.33 -16.00 3.29
N PRO A 220 -2.83 -15.33 4.35
CA PRO A 220 -4.11 -15.55 5.00
C PRO A 220 -5.29 -15.05 4.18
N GLU A 221 -6.52 -15.47 4.53
CA GLU A 221 -7.73 -14.81 4.02
C GLU A 221 -7.79 -13.39 4.58
N MET A 222 -7.76 -12.40 3.69
CA MET A 222 -7.48 -11.01 4.09
C MET A 222 -8.63 -10.33 4.82
N HIS A 223 -9.91 -10.69 4.59
CA HIS A 223 -11.01 -10.10 5.34
C HIS A 223 -10.92 -10.50 6.82
N SER A 224 -10.73 -11.78 7.10
CA SER A 224 -10.57 -12.27 8.47
C SER A 224 -9.36 -11.67 9.17
N PHE A 225 -8.25 -11.50 8.43
CA PHE A 225 -7.04 -10.89 9.00
C PHE A 225 -7.24 -9.38 9.27
N VAL A 226 -7.85 -8.63 8.35
CA VAL A 226 -8.14 -7.21 8.54
C VAL A 226 -9.14 -7.00 9.68
N ASP A 227 -10.15 -7.88 9.82
CA ASP A 227 -11.08 -7.85 10.95
C ASP A 227 -10.36 -8.08 12.28
N ALA A 228 -9.45 -9.07 12.35
CA ALA A 228 -8.64 -9.31 13.55
C ALA A 228 -7.71 -8.12 13.89
N LEU A 229 -7.15 -7.43 12.90
CA LEU A 229 -6.39 -6.19 13.12
C LEU A 229 -7.29 -5.07 13.66
N ALA A 230 -8.53 -4.96 13.17
CA ALA A 230 -9.49 -3.96 13.66
C ALA A 230 -9.91 -4.21 15.11
N GLU A 231 -10.01 -5.47 15.53
CA GLU A 231 -10.30 -5.86 16.93
C GLU A 231 -9.22 -5.41 17.92
N LEU A 232 -7.98 -5.17 17.47
CA LEU A 232 -6.93 -4.61 18.33
C LEU A 232 -7.21 -3.18 18.81
N ASP A 233 -8.14 -2.49 18.16
CA ASP A 233 -8.61 -1.13 18.51
C ASP A 233 -7.49 -0.11 18.78
N LYS A 234 -6.45 -0.13 17.99
CA LYS A 234 -5.31 0.79 18.07
C LYS A 234 -4.80 1.19 16.68
N PRO A 235 -4.26 2.43 16.55
CA PRO A 235 -3.69 2.87 15.29
C PRO A 235 -2.42 2.07 14.97
N MET A 236 -2.31 1.58 13.71
CA MET A 236 -1.16 0.87 13.21
C MET A 236 -0.87 1.26 11.76
N TYR A 237 0.38 1.08 11.33
CA TYR A 237 0.72 1.13 9.92
C TYR A 237 0.69 -0.27 9.34
N ALA A 238 0.09 -0.39 8.16
CA ALA A 238 0.09 -1.61 7.37
C ALA A 238 0.80 -1.33 6.04
N ILE A 239 1.90 -2.00 5.81
CA ILE A 239 2.73 -1.87 4.61
C ILE A 239 2.43 -3.05 3.69
N CYS A 240 2.08 -2.77 2.44
CA CYS A 240 1.86 -3.80 1.43
C CYS A 240 3.20 -4.25 0.85
N GLU A 241 3.48 -5.52 0.92
CA GLU A 241 4.70 -6.13 0.41
C GLU A 241 4.43 -7.30 -0.54
N GLN A 242 5.35 -7.53 -1.47
CA GLN A 242 5.32 -8.66 -2.39
C GLN A 242 6.74 -9.08 -2.76
N ASP A 243 7.09 -10.31 -2.44
CA ASP A 243 8.32 -10.95 -2.91
C ASP A 243 8.08 -11.54 -4.30
N CYS A 244 8.49 -10.84 -5.35
CA CYS A 244 8.14 -11.21 -6.72
C CYS A 244 9.33 -11.18 -7.69
N TYR A 245 10.54 -11.25 -7.20
CA TYR A 245 11.73 -11.23 -8.05
C TYR A 245 12.21 -12.66 -8.36
N PRO A 246 12.53 -12.95 -9.64
CA PRO A 246 12.46 -12.08 -10.81
C PRO A 246 11.02 -11.92 -11.36
N CYS A 247 10.68 -10.71 -11.83
CA CYS A 247 9.38 -10.43 -12.44
C CYS A 247 9.48 -9.46 -13.63
N ASN A 248 8.41 -9.35 -14.43
CA ASN A 248 8.33 -8.36 -15.48
C ASN A 248 8.30 -6.94 -14.91
N ALA A 249 8.94 -5.97 -15.57
CA ALA A 249 9.07 -4.60 -15.11
C ALA A 249 7.71 -3.87 -14.86
N SER A 250 6.63 -4.29 -15.54
CA SER A 250 5.29 -3.73 -15.32
C SER A 250 4.54 -4.37 -14.16
N PHE A 251 4.97 -5.53 -13.69
CA PHE A 251 4.27 -6.30 -12.67
C PHE A 251 4.18 -5.59 -11.33
N PRO A 252 5.25 -5.00 -10.76
CA PRO A 252 5.19 -4.39 -9.43
C PRO A 252 4.11 -3.32 -9.31
N LYS A 253 4.01 -2.42 -10.28
CA LYS A 253 3.00 -1.36 -10.28
C LYS A 253 1.57 -1.90 -10.41
N GLN A 254 1.34 -2.85 -11.33
CA GLN A 254 0.03 -3.44 -11.52
C GLN A 254 -0.42 -4.19 -10.28
N ASN A 255 0.49 -4.94 -9.68
CA ASN A 255 0.27 -5.68 -8.46
C ASN A 255 -0.03 -4.74 -7.27
N ALA A 256 0.73 -3.66 -7.12
CA ALA A 256 0.53 -2.66 -6.08
C ALA A 256 -0.86 -2.00 -6.16
N ILE A 257 -1.33 -1.68 -7.37
CA ILE A 257 -2.68 -1.15 -7.60
C ILE A 257 -3.74 -2.17 -7.20
N ALA A 258 -3.63 -3.41 -7.72
CA ALA A 258 -4.60 -4.47 -7.46
C ALA A 258 -4.67 -4.81 -5.96
N MET A 259 -3.52 -4.94 -5.30
CA MET A 259 -3.43 -5.21 -3.87
C MET A 259 -4.07 -4.09 -3.05
N ARG A 260 -3.76 -2.83 -3.34
CA ARG A 260 -4.35 -1.69 -2.65
C ARG A 260 -5.89 -1.64 -2.81
N GLU A 261 -6.39 -1.85 -4.03
CA GLU A 261 -7.83 -1.85 -4.31
C GLU A 261 -8.54 -2.99 -3.56
N TYR A 262 -7.97 -4.17 -3.58
CA TYR A 262 -8.50 -5.31 -2.87
C TYR A 262 -8.50 -5.10 -1.34
N LEU A 263 -7.38 -4.65 -0.76
CA LEU A 263 -7.28 -4.41 0.68
C LEU A 263 -8.21 -3.28 1.15
N ALA A 264 -8.44 -2.27 0.31
CA ALA A 264 -9.46 -1.25 0.59
C ALA A 264 -10.87 -1.87 0.65
N SER A 265 -11.18 -2.87 -0.18
CA SER A 265 -12.45 -3.61 -0.11
C SER A 265 -12.57 -4.46 1.16
N CYS A 266 -11.45 -4.88 1.75
CA CYS A 266 -11.41 -5.54 3.05
C CYS A 266 -11.50 -4.56 4.24
N GLY A 267 -11.54 -3.24 4.00
CA GLY A 267 -11.61 -2.22 5.06
C GLY A 267 -10.25 -1.63 5.46
N LEU A 268 -9.14 -2.08 4.88
CA LEU A 268 -7.82 -1.54 5.18
C LEU A 268 -7.59 -0.20 4.47
N GLY A 269 -6.95 0.75 5.17
CA GLY A 269 -6.62 2.07 4.60
C GLY A 269 -7.75 3.09 4.62
N ILE A 270 -8.91 2.77 5.18
CA ILE A 270 -9.90 3.76 5.60
C ILE A 270 -9.31 4.49 6.80
N LYS A 271 -9.17 5.82 6.71
CA LYS A 271 -8.63 6.64 7.81
C LYS A 271 -9.43 6.37 9.09
N TRP A 272 -8.83 5.62 10.00
CA TRP A 272 -9.38 5.49 11.34
C TRP A 272 -9.15 6.82 12.10
N HIS A 273 -10.22 7.49 12.44
CA HIS A 273 -10.20 8.63 13.35
C HIS A 273 -10.93 8.24 14.63
N PRO A 274 -10.26 8.20 15.78
CA PRO A 274 -10.85 7.77 17.05
C PRO A 274 -11.99 8.66 17.57
N THR A 275 -12.36 9.71 16.86
CA THR A 275 -13.36 10.70 17.28
C THR A 275 -14.56 10.85 16.35
N HIS A 276 -14.68 10.03 15.29
CA HIS A 276 -15.83 10.13 14.39
C HIS A 276 -16.63 8.83 14.37
N SER A 277 -17.87 8.93 14.78
CA SER A 277 -18.86 7.87 14.60
C SER A 277 -18.96 7.50 13.11
N VAL A 278 -19.22 6.23 12.82
CA VAL A 278 -19.38 5.65 11.47
C VAL A 278 -20.34 6.44 10.54
N ALA A 279 -21.05 7.42 11.06
CA ALA A 279 -22.00 8.29 10.34
C ALA A 279 -21.32 9.44 9.53
N GLU A 280 -20.01 9.73 9.72
CA GLU A 280 -19.37 10.91 9.11
C GLU A 280 -18.34 10.61 8.00
N ILE A 281 -18.10 9.37 7.62
CA ILE A 281 -17.08 9.00 6.58
C ILE A 281 -17.70 8.85 5.18
N THR A 282 -18.92 9.30 4.97
CA THR A 282 -19.48 9.40 3.61
C THR A 282 -19.41 10.84 3.10
N MET A 283 -18.25 11.36 2.82
CA MET A 283 -18.17 12.43 1.84
C MET A 283 -18.43 11.83 0.46
N THR A 284 -19.70 11.55 0.20
CA THR A 284 -20.18 11.17 -1.13
C THR A 284 -19.94 12.35 -2.08
N VAL A 285 -19.06 12.20 -3.06
CA VAL A 285 -18.83 13.20 -4.09
C VAL A 285 -20.13 13.39 -4.85
N ARG A 286 -20.71 14.60 -4.80
CA ARG A 286 -21.96 14.95 -5.48
C ARG A 286 -21.63 15.28 -6.95
N ILE A 287 -22.02 14.38 -7.85
CA ILE A 287 -21.64 14.42 -9.26
C ILE A 287 -22.80 14.97 -10.09
N GLY A 288 -22.48 15.93 -10.95
CA GLY A 288 -23.35 16.37 -12.05
C GLY A 288 -22.94 15.70 -13.36
N LEU A 289 -23.88 15.06 -14.04
CA LEU A 289 -23.67 14.40 -15.34
C LEU A 289 -24.17 15.28 -16.48
N ILE A 290 -23.33 15.60 -17.46
CA ILE A 290 -23.71 16.30 -18.69
C ILE A 290 -23.68 15.31 -19.85
N GLY A 291 -24.85 15.10 -20.48
CA GLY A 291 -25.06 14.13 -21.55
C GLY A 291 -25.68 12.83 -21.02
N ALA A 292 -26.98 12.63 -21.31
CA ALA A 292 -27.79 11.48 -20.92
C ALA A 292 -27.94 10.43 -22.04
N GLY A 293 -27.04 10.44 -23.02
CA GLY A 293 -26.96 9.46 -24.10
C GLY A 293 -26.44 8.08 -23.61
N GLY A 294 -26.18 7.15 -24.52
CA GLY A 294 -25.75 5.79 -24.16
C GLY A 294 -24.53 5.75 -23.19
N MET A 295 -23.49 6.55 -23.46
CA MET A 295 -22.32 6.63 -22.58
C MET A 295 -22.64 7.25 -21.22
N GLY A 296 -23.46 8.31 -21.19
CA GLY A 296 -23.88 8.94 -19.93
C GLY A 296 -24.70 7.98 -19.06
N ARG A 297 -25.59 7.20 -19.65
CA ARG A 297 -26.35 6.15 -18.94
C ARG A 297 -25.44 5.08 -18.36
N ALA A 298 -24.49 4.57 -19.15
CA ALA A 298 -23.53 3.57 -18.69
C ALA A 298 -22.67 4.09 -17.52
N HIS A 299 -22.23 5.35 -17.59
CA HIS A 299 -21.50 5.96 -16.47
C HIS A 299 -22.39 6.18 -15.24
N ALA A 300 -23.65 6.58 -15.43
CA ALA A 300 -24.59 6.76 -14.33
C ALA A 300 -24.85 5.44 -13.60
N GLU A 301 -25.10 4.37 -14.36
CA GLU A 301 -25.27 3.03 -13.83
C GLU A 301 -24.04 2.57 -13.06
N ARG A 302 -22.87 2.69 -13.64
CA ARG A 302 -21.60 2.27 -13.02
C ARG A 302 -21.30 3.03 -11.72
N ILE A 303 -21.50 4.35 -11.69
CA ILE A 303 -21.32 5.17 -10.47
C ILE A 303 -22.30 4.74 -9.38
N THR A 304 -23.51 4.30 -9.76
CA THR A 304 -24.56 3.99 -8.80
C THR A 304 -24.50 2.56 -8.28
N THR A 305 -24.04 1.61 -9.12
CA THR A 305 -24.10 0.16 -8.83
C THR A 305 -22.74 -0.45 -8.51
N GLU A 306 -21.64 0.09 -9.07
CA GLU A 306 -20.32 -0.52 -8.97
C GLU A 306 -19.32 0.31 -8.16
N LEU A 307 -19.55 1.63 -7.99
CA LEU A 307 -18.61 2.52 -7.34
C LEU A 307 -19.15 3.03 -6.01
N SER A 308 -18.31 3.06 -4.99
CA SER A 308 -18.60 3.69 -3.70
C SER A 308 -18.01 5.11 -3.63
N GLY A 309 -18.63 5.99 -2.83
CA GLY A 309 -18.12 7.36 -2.62
C GLY A 309 -18.52 8.40 -3.68
N GLY A 310 -19.31 8.04 -4.69
CA GLY A 310 -19.88 8.96 -5.68
C GLY A 310 -21.41 8.83 -5.78
N ARG A 311 -22.10 9.97 -5.93
CA ARG A 311 -23.55 9.99 -6.17
C ARG A 311 -23.89 11.02 -7.25
N ILE A 312 -24.67 10.61 -8.26
CA ILE A 312 -25.21 11.53 -9.24
C ILE A 312 -26.39 12.27 -8.62
N ILE A 313 -26.28 13.59 -8.50
CA ILE A 313 -27.32 14.45 -7.93
C ILE A 313 -27.98 15.36 -8.96
N ALA A 314 -27.38 15.48 -10.15
CA ALA A 314 -27.90 16.28 -11.24
C ALA A 314 -27.52 15.67 -12.60
N VAL A 315 -28.42 15.76 -13.59
CA VAL A 315 -28.20 15.33 -14.97
C VAL A 315 -28.63 16.46 -15.91
N ALA A 316 -27.79 16.83 -16.85
CA ALA A 316 -28.11 17.78 -17.89
C ALA A 316 -28.03 17.14 -19.28
N ASP A 317 -29.02 17.40 -20.11
CA ASP A 317 -29.01 17.05 -21.54
C ASP A 317 -29.75 18.13 -22.32
N ILE A 318 -29.39 18.34 -23.57
CA ILE A 318 -30.13 19.25 -24.47
C ILE A 318 -31.59 18.82 -24.66
N ASN A 319 -31.85 17.53 -24.52
CA ASN A 319 -33.20 16.97 -24.45
C ASN A 319 -33.53 16.63 -22.99
N LEU A 320 -34.48 17.41 -22.43
CA LEU A 320 -34.91 17.26 -21.02
C LEU A 320 -35.45 15.85 -20.71
N ASP A 321 -36.12 15.20 -21.66
CA ASP A 321 -36.65 13.86 -21.43
C ASP A 321 -35.53 12.82 -21.27
N ASN A 322 -34.44 12.96 -22.03
CA ASN A 322 -33.24 12.15 -21.84
C ASN A 322 -32.63 12.38 -20.44
N ALA A 323 -32.53 13.63 -20.00
CA ALA A 323 -32.02 13.96 -18.67
C ALA A 323 -32.91 13.36 -17.57
N LYS A 324 -34.23 13.45 -17.69
CA LYS A 324 -35.20 12.88 -16.75
C LYS A 324 -35.11 11.35 -16.65
N VAL A 325 -35.01 10.65 -17.79
CA VAL A 325 -34.89 9.18 -17.82
C VAL A 325 -33.70 8.69 -16.96
N VAL A 326 -32.62 9.47 -16.89
CA VAL A 326 -31.45 9.11 -16.07
C VAL A 326 -31.56 9.67 -14.65
N ALA A 327 -32.10 10.88 -14.48
CA ALA A 327 -32.16 11.55 -13.20
C ALA A 327 -33.22 11.00 -12.25
N GLU A 328 -34.45 10.72 -12.72
CA GLU A 328 -35.60 10.33 -11.88
C GLU A 328 -35.33 9.05 -11.08
N PRO A 329 -34.80 7.95 -11.67
CA PRO A 329 -34.48 6.75 -10.91
C PRO A 329 -33.44 6.97 -9.81
N LEU A 330 -32.60 8.00 -9.94
CA LEU A 330 -31.51 8.33 -9.03
C LEU A 330 -31.93 9.38 -7.97
N GLY A 331 -33.16 9.92 -8.07
CA GLY A 331 -33.58 11.07 -7.28
C GLY A 331 -32.75 12.32 -7.55
N ALA A 332 -32.18 12.44 -8.78
CA ALA A 332 -31.32 13.53 -9.21
C ALA A 332 -32.14 14.62 -9.92
N LYS A 333 -31.61 15.83 -9.96
CA LYS A 333 -32.23 16.97 -10.63
C LYS A 333 -31.94 16.92 -12.14
N ALA A 334 -32.97 17.12 -12.97
CA ALA A 334 -32.82 17.17 -14.43
C ALA A 334 -32.77 18.62 -14.94
N TYR A 335 -31.83 18.92 -15.86
CA TYR A 335 -31.68 20.20 -16.53
C TYR A 335 -31.79 20.05 -18.06
N SER A 336 -32.47 21.00 -18.70
CA SER A 336 -32.66 21.02 -20.18
C SER A 336 -31.62 21.91 -20.88
N SER A 337 -30.39 21.94 -20.39
CA SER A 337 -29.39 22.86 -20.90
C SER A 337 -28.09 22.12 -21.24
N GLY A 338 -27.18 22.79 -21.95
CA GLY A 338 -25.83 22.30 -22.24
C GLY A 338 -24.92 22.15 -21.02
N GLY A 339 -25.47 22.17 -19.80
CA GLY A 339 -24.74 21.94 -18.55
C GLY A 339 -24.31 23.18 -17.81
N GLY A 340 -24.56 24.39 -18.32
CA GLY A 340 -24.13 25.65 -17.67
C GLY A 340 -24.73 25.83 -16.26
N GLU A 341 -26.03 25.56 -16.10
CA GLU A 341 -26.73 25.65 -14.81
C GLU A 341 -26.23 24.58 -13.82
N LEU A 342 -25.97 23.39 -14.30
CA LEU A 342 -25.40 22.28 -13.51
C LEU A 342 -24.00 22.61 -13.02
N ILE A 343 -23.15 23.21 -13.88
CA ILE A 343 -21.79 23.62 -13.51
C ILE A 343 -21.80 24.76 -12.47
N ALA A 344 -22.82 25.61 -12.51
CA ALA A 344 -22.98 26.73 -11.59
C ALA A 344 -23.58 26.31 -10.24
N ASP A 345 -24.18 25.13 -10.14
CA ASP A 345 -24.84 24.64 -8.91
C ASP A 345 -23.79 24.42 -7.80
N PRO A 346 -23.87 25.14 -6.68
CA PRO A 346 -22.96 24.98 -5.55
C PRO A 346 -23.09 23.64 -4.85
N GLY A 347 -24.17 22.91 -5.11
CA GLY A 347 -24.42 21.57 -4.60
C GLY A 347 -23.60 20.48 -5.31
N ILE A 348 -22.89 20.77 -6.40
CA ILE A 348 -22.15 19.82 -7.21
C ILE A 348 -20.64 19.94 -6.94
N ASP A 349 -20.01 18.85 -6.54
CA ASP A 349 -18.59 18.78 -6.23
C ASP A 349 -17.75 18.43 -7.48
N ALA A 350 -18.32 17.64 -8.40
CA ALA A 350 -17.65 17.19 -9.62
C ALA A 350 -18.62 17.14 -10.80
N VAL A 351 -18.10 17.34 -12.02
CA VAL A 351 -18.89 17.27 -13.25
C VAL A 351 -18.31 16.22 -14.19
N LEU A 352 -19.15 15.27 -14.62
CA LEU A 352 -18.85 14.27 -15.62
C LEU A 352 -19.49 14.68 -16.95
N VAL A 353 -18.67 14.81 -18.01
CA VAL A 353 -19.16 15.18 -19.36
C VAL A 353 -19.10 13.97 -20.28
N ALA A 354 -20.27 13.50 -20.73
CA ALA A 354 -20.45 12.31 -21.58
C ALA A 354 -21.19 12.67 -22.89
N THR A 355 -20.75 13.72 -23.58
CA THR A 355 -21.33 14.19 -24.85
C THR A 355 -20.40 13.92 -26.03
N PHE A 356 -20.90 14.09 -27.26
CA PHE A 356 -20.06 13.94 -28.47
C PHE A 356 -19.00 15.07 -28.54
N GLY A 357 -17.77 14.74 -28.95
CA GLY A 357 -16.62 15.64 -28.97
C GLY A 357 -16.81 16.95 -29.76
N LYS A 358 -17.75 17.02 -30.69
CA LYS A 358 -18.08 18.26 -31.45
C LYS A 358 -18.87 19.29 -30.63
N VAL A 359 -19.48 18.90 -29.51
CA VAL A 359 -20.29 19.78 -28.63
C VAL A 359 -19.53 20.22 -27.39
N HIS A 360 -18.33 19.70 -27.18
CA HIS A 360 -17.50 20.09 -26.03
C HIS A 360 -16.93 21.53 -26.17
N ALA A 361 -16.80 22.05 -27.39
CA ALA A 361 -16.11 23.29 -27.65
C ALA A 361 -16.87 24.60 -27.34
N PRO A 362 -18.21 24.71 -27.46
CA PRO A 362 -18.91 25.98 -27.21
C PRO A 362 -19.15 26.31 -25.74
N THR A 363 -18.99 25.38 -24.84
CA THR A 363 -19.34 25.54 -23.41
C THR A 363 -18.17 26.00 -22.54
N TRP A 364 -16.97 26.13 -23.11
CA TRP A 364 -15.75 26.40 -22.36
C TRP A 364 -14.93 27.53 -23.02
N SER A 365 -14.79 28.65 -22.36
CA SER A 365 -13.82 29.69 -22.75
C SER A 365 -12.39 29.11 -22.61
N PRO A 366 -11.47 29.44 -23.57
CA PRO A 366 -10.18 28.77 -23.64
C PRO A 366 -9.32 29.01 -22.39
N PRO A 367 -8.47 28.06 -21.97
CA PRO A 367 -7.69 27.18 -22.83
C PRO A 367 -7.85 25.64 -22.56
N PHE A 368 -9.01 25.07 -22.81
CA PHE A 368 -9.19 23.63 -22.68
C PHE A 368 -9.56 23.02 -24.01
N ALA A 369 -8.53 22.61 -24.78
CA ALA A 369 -8.69 21.86 -26.01
C ALA A 369 -8.60 20.35 -25.74
N LEU A 370 -9.65 19.64 -26.15
CA LEU A 370 -9.68 18.23 -26.56
C LEU A 370 -9.18 17.18 -25.55
N VAL A 371 -10.10 16.60 -24.77
CA VAL A 371 -10.06 15.17 -24.46
C VAL A 371 -11.50 14.67 -24.37
N SER A 372 -11.86 13.66 -25.19
CA SER A 372 -13.00 12.81 -24.94
C SER A 372 -12.67 11.98 -23.72
N THR A 373 -13.18 12.31 -22.56
CA THR A 373 -13.29 11.50 -21.34
C THR A 373 -13.13 12.37 -20.09
N CYS A 374 -14.09 12.32 -19.18
CA CYS A 374 -14.09 12.81 -17.81
C CYS A 374 -13.21 14.03 -17.46
N CYS A 375 -13.81 15.21 -17.30
CA CYS A 375 -13.23 16.30 -16.51
C CYS A 375 -13.88 16.32 -15.13
N VAL A 376 -13.11 16.11 -14.08
CA VAL A 376 -13.54 16.26 -12.68
C VAL A 376 -13.09 17.63 -12.18
N ARG A 377 -14.05 18.45 -11.71
CA ARG A 377 -13.77 19.71 -11.02
C ARG A 377 -14.07 19.55 -9.54
N SER A 378 -13.03 19.59 -8.69
CA SER A 378 -13.20 19.65 -7.24
C SER A 378 -13.12 21.10 -6.73
N ARG A 379 -14.01 21.50 -5.80
CA ARG A 379 -13.87 22.73 -5.03
C ARG A 379 -13.09 22.46 -3.75
N TRP A 380 -11.86 22.98 -3.68
CA TRP A 380 -11.13 23.17 -2.42
C TRP A 380 -11.21 24.63 -1.99
N PRO A 381 -11.20 24.94 -0.69
CA PRO A 381 -11.19 26.32 -0.22
C PRO A 381 -9.88 27.00 -0.63
N ARG A 382 -10.03 28.10 -1.30
CA ARG A 382 -9.08 29.11 -1.78
C ARG A 382 -7.59 28.85 -1.51
N ARG A 383 -6.89 28.20 -2.46
CA ARG A 383 -5.51 28.46 -2.86
C ARG A 383 -5.39 28.36 -4.39
N PRO A 384 -4.37 28.98 -5.05
CA PRO A 384 -4.44 29.26 -6.47
C PRO A 384 -4.42 27.98 -7.33
N ARG A 385 -5.13 28.07 -8.42
CA ARG A 385 -5.41 27.05 -9.43
C ARG A 385 -4.14 26.36 -9.91
N THR A 386 -3.96 25.09 -9.57
CA THR A 386 -3.09 24.20 -10.32
C THR A 386 -3.99 23.24 -11.09
N VAL A 387 -4.05 23.44 -12.40
CA VAL A 387 -4.70 22.53 -13.33
C VAL A 387 -3.67 21.48 -13.70
N TRP A 388 -3.95 20.23 -13.41
CA TRP A 388 -3.13 19.11 -13.88
C TRP A 388 -3.55 18.75 -15.30
N PRO A 389 -2.66 18.85 -16.30
CA PRO A 389 -2.96 18.41 -17.65
C PRO A 389 -2.69 16.90 -17.74
N PHE A 390 -3.74 16.13 -17.90
CA PHE A 390 -3.62 14.82 -18.53
C PHE A 390 -3.35 15.04 -20.01
N SER A 391 -2.11 15.08 -20.44
CA SER A 391 -1.75 15.11 -21.84
C SER A 391 -0.57 14.24 -22.16
N ARG A 392 -0.79 13.48 -23.22
CA ARG A 392 0.15 12.80 -24.11
C ARG A 392 0.54 11.36 -23.76
N LEU A 393 -0.38 10.46 -24.10
CA LEU A 393 0.06 9.27 -24.81
C LEU A 393 0.18 9.62 -26.30
N SER A 394 1.39 9.85 -26.76
CA SER A 394 1.71 10.04 -28.17
C SER A 394 1.46 8.73 -28.92
N ARG A 395 0.47 8.72 -29.81
CA ARG A 395 0.37 7.67 -30.84
C ARG A 395 1.59 7.80 -31.75
N LYS A 396 2.53 6.87 -31.68
CA LYS A 396 3.45 6.63 -32.78
C LYS A 396 2.66 6.08 -33.98
N ARG A 397 2.61 6.84 -35.05
CA ARG A 397 2.21 6.37 -36.37
C ARG A 397 3.14 5.24 -36.77
N VAL A 398 2.58 4.07 -36.99
CA VAL A 398 3.27 3.01 -37.74
C VAL A 398 3.16 3.41 -39.22
N GLU A 399 4.26 3.90 -39.79
CA GLU A 399 4.38 4.03 -41.25
C GLU A 399 4.61 2.63 -41.84
N ASN A 400 3.61 2.14 -42.57
CA ASN A 400 3.75 1.02 -43.45
C ASN A 400 4.67 1.41 -44.61
N SER A 401 5.89 0.95 -44.61
CA SER A 401 6.74 0.89 -45.80
C SER A 401 6.51 -0.44 -46.51
N SER A 402 5.76 -0.38 -47.59
CA SER A 402 5.69 -1.45 -48.58
C SER A 402 7.04 -1.55 -49.32
N PRO A 403 7.57 -2.72 -49.59
CA PRO A 403 8.75 -2.85 -50.48
C PRO A 403 8.27 -2.85 -51.94
N SER A 404 8.66 -1.84 -52.71
CA SER A 404 8.61 -1.89 -54.17
C SER A 404 9.77 -2.72 -54.70
N GLY A 405 9.46 -3.74 -55.48
CA GLY A 405 10.40 -4.56 -56.19
C GLY A 405 11.05 -3.83 -57.35
N SER A 406 12.25 -4.24 -57.59
CA SER A 406 12.85 -4.61 -58.89
C SER A 406 14.22 -5.24 -58.61
#